data_b11719d43346ffcf7937dbefda000003
#
_entry.id   b11719d43346ffcf7937dbefda000003
#
_cell.length_a   1.000
_cell.length_b   1.000
_cell.length_c   1.000
_cell.angle_alpha   90.00
_cell.angle_beta   90.00
_cell.angle_gamma   90.00
#
_symmetry.space_group_name_H-M   'P 1'
#
loop_
_entity.id
_entity.type
_entity.pdbx_description
1 polymer ?
#
loop_
_entity_poly.entity_id
_entity_poly.type
_entity_poly.pdbx_seq_one_letter_code
_entity_poly.pdbx_strand_id
1 'polypeptide(L)'
;MFDRGPGTTWMQKNGLLDVGIPYQSMSGDGDNNVAMQIEKDLKAKKIDMVILWGPMAGYVVAQSPKNSYAVIPMKSTPDMKFEFAMAMGVRNGDKARKETLNKLIADKADKIQAIISSYNFPLLPLSKQAVRKDND
;
A
#
# COMPACT_ATOMS: atom_id res chain seq x y z
N MET A 1 10.88 7.29 2.41
CA MET A 1 9.48 7.62 1.98
C MET A 1 9.44 7.81 0.48
N PHE A 2 8.27 7.70 -0.15
CA PHE A 2 8.14 8.14 -1.55
C PHE A 2 8.22 9.66 -1.67
N ASP A 3 8.69 10.14 -2.81
CA ASP A 3 8.82 11.57 -3.14
C ASP A 3 7.48 12.34 -3.11
N ARG A 4 6.37 11.64 -3.30
CA ARG A 4 5.00 12.16 -3.25
C ARG A 4 4.07 11.19 -2.52
N GLY A 5 3.06 11.73 -1.84
CA GLY A 5 2.02 10.92 -1.23
C GLY A 5 1.84 11.15 0.28
N PRO A 6 0.96 10.34 0.91
CA PRO A 6 0.60 10.52 2.31
C PRO A 6 1.78 10.46 3.28
N GLY A 7 2.78 9.62 3.00
CA GLY A 7 3.97 9.51 3.83
C GLY A 7 4.80 10.79 3.87
N THR A 8 5.00 11.44 2.72
CA THR A 8 5.70 12.72 2.62
C THR A 8 4.95 13.83 3.35
N THR A 9 3.63 13.90 3.17
CA THR A 9 2.79 14.86 3.88
C THR A 9 2.85 14.65 5.38
N TRP A 10 2.86 13.40 5.85
CA TRP A 10 3.00 13.08 7.26
C TRP A 10 4.35 13.53 7.82
N MET A 11 5.44 13.25 7.11
CA MET A 11 6.78 13.69 7.54
C MET A 11 6.88 15.22 7.58
N GLN A 12 6.32 15.92 6.61
CA GLN A 12 6.27 17.39 6.60
C GLN A 12 5.53 17.94 7.81
N LYS A 13 4.35 17.38 8.14
CA LYS A 13 3.56 17.80 9.31
C LYS A 13 4.24 17.55 10.64
N ASN A 14 5.13 16.56 10.69
CA ASN A 14 5.88 16.21 11.90
C ASN A 14 7.30 16.80 11.94
N GLY A 15 7.66 17.70 11.01
CA GLY A 15 8.97 18.33 10.99
C GLY A 15 10.13 17.38 10.66
N LEU A 16 9.84 16.27 9.97
CA LEU A 16 10.80 15.21 9.66
C LEU A 16 11.23 15.19 8.17
N LEU A 17 10.83 16.21 7.39
CA LEU A 17 11.09 16.19 5.96
C LEU A 17 12.59 16.26 5.65
N ASP A 18 13.34 17.06 6.40
CA ASP A 18 14.78 17.29 6.19
C ASP A 18 15.65 16.05 6.46
N VAL A 19 15.16 15.13 7.30
CA VAL A 19 15.85 13.86 7.57
C VAL A 19 15.35 12.72 6.65
N GLY A 20 14.41 13.01 5.77
CA GLY A 20 13.79 12.03 4.90
C GLY A 20 14.58 11.78 3.62
N ILE A 21 14.81 10.52 3.28
CA ILE A 21 15.35 10.12 1.97
C ILE A 21 14.18 9.85 1.04
N PRO A 22 13.99 10.63 -0.04
CA PRO A 22 12.91 10.39 -1.00
C PRO A 22 13.26 9.22 -1.95
N TYR A 23 12.28 8.35 -2.20
CA TYR A 23 12.35 7.33 -3.22
C TYR A 23 11.34 7.66 -4.32
N GLN A 24 11.73 7.49 -5.56
CA GLN A 24 10.85 7.73 -6.69
C GLN A 24 9.73 6.68 -6.73
N SER A 25 8.47 7.11 -6.72
CA SER A 25 7.31 6.22 -6.60
C SER A 25 7.08 5.31 -7.80
N MET A 26 7.47 5.77 -9.00
CA MET A 26 7.44 4.99 -10.23
C MET A 26 8.60 5.43 -11.13
N SER A 27 9.56 4.57 -11.34
CA SER A 27 10.66 4.82 -12.28
C SER A 27 10.27 4.57 -13.74
N GLY A 28 9.17 3.86 -14.00
CA GLY A 28 8.78 3.43 -15.35
C GLY A 28 9.74 2.39 -15.96
N ASP A 29 10.81 2.09 -15.28
CA ASP A 29 11.87 1.18 -15.70
C ASP A 29 11.77 -0.11 -14.86
N GLY A 30 11.56 -1.24 -15.53
CA GLY A 30 11.44 -2.54 -14.87
C GLY A 30 12.69 -2.97 -14.10
N ASP A 31 13.84 -2.40 -14.42
CA ASP A 31 15.12 -2.74 -13.78
C ASP A 31 15.34 -1.99 -12.46
N ASN A 32 14.62 -0.89 -12.21
CA ASN A 32 14.70 -0.11 -10.99
C ASN A 32 13.56 -0.47 -10.01
N ASN A 33 13.68 -1.63 -9.36
CA ASN A 33 12.74 -2.02 -8.33
C ASN A 33 12.98 -1.25 -7.03
N VAL A 34 12.16 -0.23 -6.77
CA VAL A 34 12.25 0.62 -5.58
C VAL A 34 12.17 -0.19 -4.27
N ALA A 35 11.41 -1.29 -4.24
CA ALA A 35 11.34 -2.15 -3.06
C ALA A 35 12.67 -2.82 -2.75
N MET A 36 13.41 -3.26 -3.78
CA MET A 36 14.76 -3.80 -3.61
C MET A 36 15.76 -2.75 -3.14
N GLN A 37 15.66 -1.51 -3.65
CA GLN A 37 16.51 -0.42 -3.20
C GLN A 37 16.25 -0.08 -1.73
N ILE A 38 14.99 -0.02 -1.31
CA ILE A 38 14.60 0.21 0.08
C ILE A 38 15.12 -0.91 1.00
N GLU A 39 14.98 -2.18 0.58
CA GLU A 39 15.51 -3.31 1.33
C GLU A 39 17.05 -3.21 1.50
N LYS A 40 17.76 -2.87 0.43
CA LYS A 40 19.22 -2.66 0.47
C LYS A 40 19.62 -1.55 1.43
N ASP A 41 18.91 -0.42 1.40
CA ASP A 41 19.19 0.74 2.26
C ASP A 41 18.87 0.44 3.74
N LEU A 42 17.81 -0.34 4.02
CA LEU A 42 17.52 -0.85 5.37
C LEU A 42 18.61 -1.80 5.87
N LYS A 43 19.05 -2.77 5.06
CA LYS A 43 20.14 -3.70 5.39
C LYS A 43 21.45 -2.99 5.64
N ALA A 44 21.75 -1.96 4.87
CA ALA A 44 22.95 -1.14 5.01
C ALA A 44 22.86 -0.14 6.18
N LYS A 45 21.75 -0.12 6.93
CA LYS A 45 21.47 0.87 7.99
C LYS A 45 21.58 2.33 7.51
N LYS A 46 21.34 2.56 6.24
CA LYS A 46 21.29 3.91 5.67
C LYS A 46 19.98 4.61 6.05
N ILE A 47 18.92 3.82 6.29
CA ILE A 47 17.64 4.23 6.84
C ILE A 47 17.24 3.27 7.96
N ASP A 48 16.60 3.78 9.02
CA ASP A 48 16.14 3.02 10.17
C ASP A 48 14.67 2.62 10.02
N MET A 49 13.89 3.44 9.32
CA MET A 49 12.49 3.18 9.03
C MET A 49 12.08 3.76 7.68
N VAL A 50 10.98 3.23 7.14
CA VAL A 50 10.42 3.69 5.87
C VAL A 50 8.90 3.72 5.94
N ILE A 51 8.29 4.76 5.37
CA ILE A 51 6.84 4.84 5.18
C ILE A 51 6.53 4.38 3.78
N LEU A 52 5.82 3.25 3.67
CA LEU A 52 5.48 2.58 2.42
C LEU A 52 3.99 2.29 2.33
N TRP A 53 3.53 2.06 1.11
CA TRP A 53 2.26 1.41 0.89
C TRP A 53 2.27 -0.03 1.42
N GLY A 54 1.19 -0.45 2.10
CA GLY A 54 1.11 -1.74 2.80
C GLY A 54 1.56 -2.95 2.00
N PRO A 55 1.07 -3.19 0.76
CA PRO A 55 1.53 -4.30 -0.07
C PRO A 55 3.03 -4.30 -0.36
N MET A 56 3.62 -3.13 -0.56
CA MET A 56 5.07 -3.01 -0.76
C MET A 56 5.85 -3.28 0.53
N ALA A 57 5.35 -2.81 1.67
CA ALA A 57 5.95 -3.13 2.97
C ALA A 57 5.94 -4.64 3.23
N GLY A 58 4.81 -5.31 2.94
CA GLY A 58 4.70 -6.77 3.04
C GLY A 58 5.71 -7.49 2.15
N TYR A 59 5.90 -7.04 0.92
CA TYR A 59 6.91 -7.59 0.02
C TYR A 59 8.33 -7.45 0.59
N VAL A 60 8.71 -6.25 1.05
CA VAL A 60 10.05 -6.01 1.63
C VAL A 60 10.28 -6.94 2.84
N VAL A 61 9.30 -7.06 3.72
CA VAL A 61 9.40 -7.95 4.89
C VAL A 61 9.50 -9.41 4.48
N ALA A 62 8.73 -9.86 3.48
CA ALA A 62 8.76 -11.24 2.99
C ALA A 62 10.12 -11.64 2.37
N GLN A 63 10.86 -10.69 1.78
CA GLN A 63 12.20 -10.91 1.22
C GLN A 63 13.32 -10.80 2.27
N SER A 64 12.99 -10.38 3.49
CA SER A 64 13.97 -10.16 4.56
C SER A 64 14.03 -11.34 5.52
N PRO A 65 15.12 -11.53 6.28
CA PRO A 65 15.18 -12.57 7.32
C PRO A 65 14.01 -12.43 8.30
N LYS A 66 13.51 -13.55 8.81
CA LYS A 66 12.38 -13.58 9.73
C LYS A 66 12.63 -12.64 10.92
N ASN A 67 11.64 -11.83 11.25
CA ASN A 67 11.67 -10.85 12.35
C ASN A 67 12.69 -9.71 12.21
N SER A 68 13.23 -9.45 11.02
CA SER A 68 14.13 -8.30 10.80
C SER A 68 13.40 -6.96 10.85
N TYR A 69 12.14 -6.91 10.42
CA TYR A 69 11.34 -5.69 10.34
C TYR A 69 9.94 -5.90 10.87
N ALA A 70 9.37 -4.87 11.46
CA ALA A 70 7.98 -4.82 11.87
C ALA A 70 7.18 -3.88 10.95
N VAL A 71 5.98 -4.30 10.53
CA VAL A 71 5.05 -3.44 9.79
C VAL A 71 4.04 -2.87 10.76
N ILE A 72 4.02 -1.54 10.89
CA ILE A 72 3.12 -0.82 11.77
C ILE A 72 2.13 -0.01 10.92
N PRO A 73 0.82 -0.31 10.95
CA PRO A 73 -0.18 0.44 10.21
C PRO A 73 -0.26 1.89 10.70
N MET A 74 -0.22 2.83 9.77
CA MET A 74 -0.49 4.23 10.08
C MET A 74 -2.01 4.45 10.21
N LYS A 75 -2.43 5.18 11.23
CA LYS A 75 -3.84 5.48 11.46
C LYS A 75 -4.24 6.75 10.71
N SER A 76 -5.38 6.69 10.02
CA SER A 76 -5.99 7.87 9.41
C SER A 76 -6.44 8.87 10.45
N THR A 77 -6.30 10.15 10.14
CA THR A 77 -6.81 11.29 10.90
C THR A 77 -7.84 12.04 10.02
N PRO A 78 -8.63 12.99 10.58
CA PRO A 78 -9.60 13.74 9.77
C PRO A 78 -9.00 14.46 8.56
N ASP A 79 -7.75 14.88 8.68
CA ASP A 79 -7.02 15.65 7.67
C ASP A 79 -5.98 14.83 6.87
N MET A 80 -5.80 13.54 7.20
CA MET A 80 -4.82 12.69 6.53
C MET A 80 -5.29 11.23 6.46
N LYS A 81 -5.43 10.71 5.24
CA LYS A 81 -5.91 9.35 4.99
C LYS A 81 -4.76 8.39 4.69
N PHE A 82 -4.70 7.28 5.45
CA PHE A 82 -3.76 6.18 5.26
C PHE A 82 -4.42 4.84 4.93
N GLU A 83 -5.73 4.82 4.76
CA GLU A 83 -6.54 3.66 4.44
C GLU A 83 -7.16 3.81 3.07
N PHE A 84 -6.96 2.83 2.20
CA PHE A 84 -7.43 2.88 0.83
C PHE A 84 -8.13 1.58 0.47
N ALA A 85 -9.37 1.69 -0.04
CA ALA A 85 -10.05 0.56 -0.64
C ALA A 85 -9.47 0.31 -2.05
N MET A 86 -9.07 -0.93 -2.30
CA MET A 86 -8.65 -1.35 -3.64
C MET A 86 -9.83 -1.93 -4.40
N ALA A 87 -9.95 -1.58 -5.66
CA ALA A 87 -11.02 -2.04 -6.54
C ALA A 87 -10.50 -2.32 -7.95
N MET A 88 -11.21 -3.18 -8.67
CA MET A 88 -10.99 -3.36 -10.10
C MET A 88 -11.69 -2.25 -10.88
N GLY A 89 -10.99 -1.65 -11.86
CA GLY A 89 -11.57 -0.68 -12.77
C GLY A 89 -12.19 -1.37 -13.99
N VAL A 90 -13.35 -0.88 -14.41
CA VAL A 90 -14.00 -1.27 -15.68
C VAL A 90 -14.26 -0.01 -16.51
N ARG A 91 -14.48 -0.19 -17.81
CA ARG A 91 -14.87 0.90 -18.69
C ARG A 91 -16.17 1.54 -18.21
N ASN A 92 -16.27 2.86 -18.29
CA ASN A 92 -17.50 3.55 -17.95
C ASN A 92 -18.68 3.02 -18.78
N GLY A 93 -19.82 2.75 -18.12
CA GLY A 93 -21.02 2.19 -18.74
C GLY A 93 -21.02 0.65 -18.92
N ASP A 94 -19.92 -0.05 -18.66
CA ASP A 94 -19.87 -1.53 -18.77
C ASP A 94 -20.43 -2.20 -17.49
N LYS A 95 -21.71 -2.04 -17.27
CA LYS A 95 -22.43 -2.59 -16.10
C LYS A 95 -22.34 -4.11 -16.02
N ALA A 96 -22.44 -4.80 -17.16
CA ALA A 96 -22.39 -6.26 -17.21
C ALA A 96 -21.04 -6.81 -16.74
N ARG A 97 -19.93 -6.20 -17.14
CA ARG A 97 -18.59 -6.57 -16.67
C ARG A 97 -18.40 -6.27 -15.20
N LYS A 98 -18.88 -5.11 -14.72
CA LYS A 98 -18.85 -4.75 -13.29
C LYS A 98 -19.55 -5.81 -12.46
N GLU A 99 -20.76 -6.23 -12.82
CA GLU A 99 -21.51 -7.28 -12.11
C GLU A 99 -20.80 -8.64 -12.14
N THR A 100 -20.25 -9.02 -13.29
CA THR A 100 -19.45 -10.25 -13.42
C THR A 100 -18.24 -10.24 -12.48
N LEU A 101 -17.48 -9.13 -12.43
CA LEU A 101 -16.33 -9.01 -11.56
C LEU A 101 -16.71 -8.99 -10.09
N ASN A 102 -17.78 -8.28 -9.72
CA ASN A 102 -18.28 -8.27 -8.35
C ASN A 102 -18.67 -9.68 -7.89
N LYS A 103 -19.34 -10.44 -8.75
CA LYS A 103 -19.69 -11.84 -8.44
C LYS A 103 -18.43 -12.70 -8.29
N LEU A 104 -17.46 -12.59 -9.19
CA LEU A 104 -16.21 -13.34 -9.11
C LEU A 104 -15.42 -13.01 -7.84
N ILE A 105 -15.36 -11.73 -7.44
CA ILE A 105 -14.72 -11.31 -6.20
C ILE A 105 -15.41 -11.95 -4.99
N ALA A 106 -16.74 -11.94 -4.97
CA ALA A 106 -17.51 -12.57 -3.89
C ALA A 106 -17.30 -14.10 -3.86
N ASP A 107 -17.42 -14.78 -5.01
CA ASP A 107 -17.28 -16.24 -5.12
C ASP A 107 -15.85 -16.72 -4.78
N LYS A 108 -14.84 -15.87 -4.93
CA LYS A 108 -13.42 -16.18 -4.67
C LYS A 108 -12.84 -15.48 -3.45
N ALA A 109 -13.69 -14.89 -2.61
CA ALA A 109 -13.26 -14.07 -1.47
C ALA A 109 -12.22 -14.79 -0.59
N ASP A 110 -12.45 -16.05 -0.24
CA ASP A 110 -11.53 -16.81 0.61
C ASP A 110 -10.16 -17.04 -0.06
N LYS A 111 -10.15 -17.31 -1.37
CA LYS A 111 -8.91 -17.48 -2.12
C LYS A 111 -8.13 -16.18 -2.24
N ILE A 112 -8.83 -15.08 -2.50
CA ILE A 112 -8.24 -13.73 -2.56
C ILE A 112 -7.66 -13.38 -1.19
N GLN A 113 -8.41 -13.63 -0.11
CA GLN A 113 -7.95 -13.38 1.26
C GLN A 113 -6.72 -14.20 1.61
N ALA A 114 -6.68 -15.49 1.24
CA ALA A 114 -5.53 -16.35 1.47
C ALA A 114 -4.26 -15.83 0.77
N ILE A 115 -4.38 -15.41 -0.49
CA ILE A 115 -3.28 -14.82 -1.25
C ILE A 115 -2.79 -13.54 -0.58
N ILE A 116 -3.70 -12.61 -0.25
CA ILE A 116 -3.33 -11.35 0.38
C ILE A 116 -2.64 -11.60 1.74
N SER A 117 -3.18 -12.52 2.54
CA SER A 117 -2.60 -12.87 3.85
C SER A 117 -1.20 -13.45 3.75
N SER A 118 -0.84 -14.12 2.64
CA SER A 118 0.50 -14.66 2.45
C SER A 118 1.60 -13.59 2.33
N TYR A 119 1.22 -12.34 2.04
CA TYR A 119 2.16 -11.21 1.97
C TYR A 119 2.38 -10.52 3.33
N ASN A 120 1.72 -10.95 4.40
CA ASN A 120 1.91 -10.48 5.78
C ASN A 120 1.82 -8.95 5.98
N PHE A 121 1.04 -8.25 5.16
CA PHE A 121 0.77 -6.84 5.42
C PHE A 121 -0.60 -6.65 6.10
N PRO A 122 -0.75 -5.61 6.93
CA PRO A 122 -1.98 -5.41 7.67
C PRO A 122 -3.14 -5.07 6.74
N LEU A 123 -4.19 -5.89 6.78
CA LEU A 123 -5.48 -5.59 6.18
C LEU A 123 -6.35 -4.88 7.21
N LEU A 124 -6.96 -3.80 6.81
CA LEU A 124 -7.91 -3.07 7.62
C LEU A 124 -9.34 -3.39 7.16
N PRO A 125 -10.31 -3.47 8.07
CA PRO A 125 -11.70 -3.62 7.69
C PRO A 125 -12.12 -2.44 6.81
N LEU A 126 -12.88 -2.70 5.75
CA LEU A 126 -13.40 -1.64 4.89
C LEU A 126 -14.24 -0.67 5.73
N SER A 127 -13.81 0.59 5.79
CA SER A 127 -14.61 1.63 6.41
C SER A 127 -15.89 1.85 5.60
N LYS A 128 -17.00 2.18 6.27
CA LYS A 128 -18.29 2.50 5.60
C LYS A 128 -18.15 3.64 4.57
N GLN A 129 -17.14 4.48 4.68
CA GLN A 129 -16.83 5.58 3.75
C GLN A 129 -16.08 5.11 2.49
N ALA A 130 -15.46 3.93 2.51
CA ALA A 130 -14.74 3.38 1.37
C ALA A 130 -15.69 2.80 0.30
N VAL A 131 -16.89 2.47 0.67
CA VAL A 131 -17.95 2.05 -0.24
C VAL A 131 -18.65 3.32 -0.74
N ARG A 132 -18.19 3.89 -1.86
CA ARG A 132 -18.98 4.90 -2.57
C ARG A 132 -20.30 4.23 -2.95
N LYS A 133 -21.43 4.79 -2.45
CA LYS A 133 -22.71 4.53 -3.06
C LYS A 133 -22.58 5.03 -4.51
N ASP A 134 -22.72 4.12 -5.46
CA ASP A 134 -22.93 4.51 -6.87
C ASP A 134 -24.20 5.36 -6.88
N ASN A 135 -24.05 6.66 -6.96
CA ASN A 135 -25.15 7.51 -7.39
C ASN A 135 -25.23 7.30 -8.90
N ASP A 136 -26.29 6.61 -9.31
CA ASP A 136 -26.74 6.50 -10.70
C ASP A 136 -26.98 7.89 -11.31
#